data_d55733fb960e6618025c5c3df35ca0a4
#
_entry.id   d55733fb960e6618025c5c3df35ca0a4
#
_cell.length_a   1.000
_cell.length_b   1.000
_cell.length_c   1.000
_cell.angle_alpha   90.00
_cell.angle_beta   90.00
_cell.angle_gamma   90.00
#
_symmetry.space_group_name_H-M   'P 1'
#
loop_
_entity.id
_entity.type
_entity.pdbx_description
1 polymer ?
#
loop_
_entity_poly.entity_id
_entity_poly.type
_entity_poly.pdbx_seq_one_letter_code
_entity_poly.pdbx_strand_id
1 'polypeptide(L)'
;MSNQANESQYFDLHTTGIGYLNRIREVKLKKGQPFLAVTVAALCGSKDDVEYRHIDCNVVGAEAEKLVRRCIDAEKANKKVLVSFRIGDCWADSFTYQSGPKQGTPGASLKGRLLYIGWIKVDGETVYEAKPRDAAPAEQQGTDQGNEGDQSAA
;
A
#
# COMPACT_ATOMS: atom_id res chain seq x y z
N MET A 1 27.49 8.43 12.80
CA MET A 1 27.01 9.18 13.22
C MET A 1 25.80 9.58 12.76
N SER A 2 25.69 10.41 12.13
CA SER A 2 24.41 10.80 11.71
C SER A 2 23.67 9.71 11.03
N ASN A 3 24.35 8.74 10.56
CA ASN A 3 23.65 7.66 9.93
C ASN A 3 22.76 6.93 10.85
N GLN A 4 23.15 6.85 12.09
CA GLN A 4 22.32 6.19 12.99
C GLN A 4 21.05 6.92 13.16
N ALA A 5 21.12 8.22 13.09
CA ALA A 5 19.90 9.00 13.24
C ALA A 5 18.94 8.69 12.13
N ASN A 6 19.44 8.28 10.98
CA ASN A 6 18.57 7.99 9.87
C ASN A 6 18.09 6.58 9.85
N GLU A 7 18.64 5.76 10.67
CA GLU A 7 18.16 4.41 10.70
C GLU A 7 16.80 4.36 11.30
N SER A 8 15.98 3.52 10.78
CA SER A 8 14.65 3.38 11.27
C SER A 8 14.67 2.90 12.69
N GLN A 9 13.81 3.47 13.50
CA GLN A 9 13.61 2.98 14.85
C GLN A 9 12.63 1.81 14.86
N TYR A 10 12.15 1.40 13.70
CA TYR A 10 11.17 0.34 13.59
C TYR A 10 11.69 -0.71 12.64
N PHE A 11 11.31 -1.94 12.92
CA PHE A 11 11.61 -3.00 11.97
C PHE A 11 10.72 -2.82 10.75
N ASP A 12 11.20 -3.24 9.61
CA ASP A 12 10.49 -3.00 8.37
C ASP A 12 9.87 -4.28 7.82
N LEU A 13 8.90 -4.77 8.52
CA LEU A 13 8.09 -5.85 8.00
C LEU A 13 7.08 -5.25 7.05
N HIS A 14 7.38 -5.25 5.78
CA HIS A 14 6.54 -4.60 4.78
C HIS A 14 6.02 -5.59 3.76
N THR A 15 4.82 -5.32 3.31
CA THR A 15 4.22 -6.04 2.19
C THR A 15 4.14 -5.07 1.02
N THR A 16 4.70 -5.44 -0.10
CA THR A 16 4.69 -4.57 -1.28
C THR A 16 4.02 -5.28 -2.44
N GLY A 17 3.43 -4.50 -3.32
CA GLY A 17 2.78 -5.08 -4.47
C GLY A 17 2.01 -4.02 -5.25
N ILE A 18 1.08 -4.49 -6.04
CA ILE A 18 0.23 -3.65 -6.87
C ILE A 18 -1.22 -4.02 -6.53
N GLY A 19 -2.07 -3.04 -6.43
CA GLY A 19 -3.46 -3.30 -6.12
C GLY A 19 -4.35 -2.11 -6.38
N TYR A 20 -5.66 -2.35 -6.29
CA TYR A 20 -6.65 -1.30 -6.48
C TYR A 20 -7.06 -0.71 -5.15
N LEU A 21 -7.28 0.59 -5.13
CA LEU A 21 -7.79 1.27 -3.94
C LEU A 21 -9.32 1.27 -3.99
N ASN A 22 -9.93 0.75 -2.93
CA ASN A 22 -11.38 0.70 -2.82
C ASN A 22 -11.80 1.25 -1.47
N ARG A 23 -13.03 1.74 -1.41
CA ARG A 23 -13.62 2.15 -0.14
C ARG A 23 -12.75 3.14 0.61
N ILE A 24 -12.29 4.16 -0.10
CA ILE A 24 -11.55 5.23 0.57
C ILE A 24 -12.53 5.98 1.45
N ARG A 25 -12.23 6.08 2.74
CA ARG A 25 -13.16 6.67 3.67
C ARG A 25 -12.44 7.29 4.86
N GLU A 26 -13.07 8.24 5.46
CA GLU A 26 -12.56 8.84 6.68
C GLU A 26 -13.29 8.21 7.85
N VAL A 27 -12.54 7.69 8.81
CA VAL A 27 -13.11 7.04 9.99
C VAL A 27 -13.04 8.02 11.14
N LYS A 28 -14.19 8.31 11.72
CA LYS A 28 -14.26 9.25 12.83
C LYS A 28 -14.30 8.46 14.11
N LEU A 29 -13.51 8.91 15.08
CA LEU A 29 -13.45 8.28 16.36
C LEU A 29 -14.21 9.12 17.38
N LYS A 30 -14.69 8.47 18.41
CA LYS A 30 -15.32 9.20 19.51
C LYS A 30 -14.31 10.13 20.15
N LYS A 31 -13.06 9.68 20.23
CA LYS A 31 -11.97 10.48 20.76
C LYS A 31 -10.84 10.42 19.76
N GLY A 32 -10.13 11.53 19.63
CA GLY A 32 -8.98 11.57 18.76
C GLY A 32 -9.32 12.08 17.40
N GLN A 33 -8.33 12.13 16.55
CA GLN A 33 -8.46 12.66 15.20
C GLN A 33 -9.05 11.59 14.29
N PRO A 34 -9.88 12.01 13.34
CA PRO A 34 -10.30 11.06 12.32
C PRO A 34 -9.10 10.61 11.50
N PHE A 35 -9.19 9.44 10.93
CA PHE A 35 -8.11 8.95 10.10
C PHE A 35 -8.67 8.42 8.79
N LEU A 36 -7.80 8.38 7.79
CA LEU A 36 -8.16 7.93 6.45
C LEU A 36 -7.92 6.44 6.36
N ALA A 37 -8.89 5.72 5.80
CA ALA A 37 -8.79 4.29 5.63
C ALA A 37 -9.12 3.93 4.19
N VAL A 38 -8.56 2.82 3.74
CA VAL A 38 -8.79 2.35 2.38
C VAL A 38 -8.62 0.83 2.36
N THR A 39 -9.39 0.18 1.51
CA THR A 39 -9.21 -1.24 1.29
C THR A 39 -8.37 -1.41 0.03
N VAL A 40 -7.25 -2.09 0.16
CA VAL A 40 -6.37 -2.37 -0.96
C VAL A 40 -6.67 -3.77 -1.45
N ALA A 41 -7.08 -3.87 -2.71
CA ALA A 41 -7.29 -5.18 -3.34
C ALA A 41 -6.00 -5.53 -4.07
N ALA A 42 -5.12 -6.22 -3.37
CA ALA A 42 -3.79 -6.53 -3.89
C ALA A 42 -3.87 -7.67 -4.88
N LEU A 43 -3.22 -7.47 -6.02
CA LEU A 43 -3.19 -8.50 -7.05
C LEU A 43 -2.17 -9.56 -6.67
N CYS A 44 -2.55 -10.82 -6.86
CA CYS A 44 -1.60 -11.90 -6.63
C CYS A 44 -1.90 -13.03 -7.61
N GLY A 45 -0.96 -13.94 -7.72
CA GLY A 45 -1.12 -15.07 -8.59
C GLY A 45 -0.59 -14.82 -9.98
N SER A 46 -1.04 -15.62 -10.93
CA SER A 46 -0.60 -15.52 -12.31
C SER A 46 -1.27 -14.34 -13.00
N LYS A 47 -0.57 -13.73 -13.94
CA LYS A 47 -1.19 -12.66 -14.73
C LYS A 47 -2.38 -13.18 -15.52
N ASP A 48 -2.39 -14.46 -15.83
CA ASP A 48 -3.50 -15.02 -16.57
C ASP A 48 -4.67 -15.45 -15.68
N ASP A 49 -4.43 -15.47 -14.37
CA ASP A 49 -5.48 -15.89 -13.45
C ASP A 49 -5.27 -15.11 -12.15
N VAL A 50 -5.58 -13.83 -12.20
CA VAL A 50 -5.31 -12.92 -11.10
C VAL A 50 -6.27 -13.16 -9.96
N GLU A 51 -5.73 -13.24 -8.77
CA GLU A 51 -6.53 -13.27 -7.54
C GLU A 51 -6.30 -11.99 -6.77
N TYR A 52 -7.17 -11.74 -5.83
CA TYR A 52 -7.08 -10.52 -5.03
C TYR A 52 -7.02 -10.87 -3.55
N ARG A 53 -6.18 -10.15 -2.84
CA ARG A 53 -6.17 -10.22 -1.38
C ARG A 53 -6.52 -8.84 -0.88
N HIS A 54 -7.55 -8.77 -0.07
CA HIS A 54 -8.05 -7.49 0.42
C HIS A 54 -7.41 -7.17 1.76
N ILE A 55 -6.81 -6.01 1.87
CA ILE A 55 -6.16 -5.56 3.08
C ILE A 55 -6.77 -4.23 3.47
N ASP A 56 -7.38 -4.19 4.65
CA ASP A 56 -7.95 -2.94 5.15
C ASP A 56 -6.85 -2.14 5.80
N CYS A 57 -6.60 -0.96 5.31
CA CYS A 57 -5.46 -0.18 5.73
C CYS A 57 -5.86 1.15 6.31
N ASN A 58 -5.15 1.53 7.38
CA ASN A 58 -5.10 2.92 7.78
C ASN A 58 -4.01 3.57 6.98
N VAL A 59 -4.26 4.77 6.50
CA VAL A 59 -3.26 5.49 5.72
C VAL A 59 -2.39 6.27 6.67
N VAL A 60 -1.09 6.03 6.63
CA VAL A 60 -0.15 6.59 7.58
C VAL A 60 0.86 7.45 6.85
N GLY A 61 1.06 8.66 7.35
CA GLY A 61 2.00 9.58 6.74
C GLY A 61 1.32 10.61 5.87
N ALA A 62 1.85 11.83 5.90
CA ALA A 62 1.22 12.93 5.20
C ALA A 62 1.21 12.74 3.69
N GLU A 63 2.29 12.18 3.16
CA GLU A 63 2.38 12.02 1.72
C GLU A 63 1.40 10.95 1.22
N ALA A 64 1.34 9.81 1.92
CA ALA A 64 0.40 8.77 1.52
C ALA A 64 -1.02 9.26 1.66
N GLU A 65 -1.31 9.97 2.73
CA GLU A 65 -2.65 10.48 2.94
C GLU A 65 -3.05 11.45 1.84
N LYS A 66 -2.15 12.33 1.45
CA LYS A 66 -2.42 13.28 0.39
C LYS A 66 -2.74 12.55 -0.91
N LEU A 67 -1.97 11.54 -1.23
CA LEU A 67 -2.18 10.80 -2.48
C LEU A 67 -3.50 10.04 -2.47
N VAL A 68 -3.83 9.41 -1.35
CA VAL A 68 -5.08 8.67 -1.28
C VAL A 68 -6.26 9.63 -1.37
N ARG A 69 -6.17 10.80 -0.74
CA ARG A 69 -7.27 11.76 -0.82
C ARG A 69 -7.49 12.25 -2.24
N ARG A 70 -6.43 12.34 -3.03
CA ARG A 70 -6.58 12.73 -4.43
C ARG A 70 -7.34 11.69 -5.24
N CYS A 71 -7.44 10.47 -4.75
CA CYS A 71 -8.12 9.40 -5.46
C CYS A 71 -9.57 9.24 -5.06
N ILE A 72 -10.05 10.02 -4.10
CA ILE A 72 -11.41 9.83 -3.59
C ILE A 72 -12.45 10.02 -4.69
N ASP A 73 -12.31 11.07 -5.49
CA ASP A 73 -13.32 11.34 -6.51
C ASP A 73 -13.32 10.26 -7.59
N ALA A 74 -12.13 9.79 -7.96
CA ALA A 74 -12.03 8.73 -8.96
C ALA A 74 -12.68 7.45 -8.45
N GLU A 75 -12.43 7.12 -7.19
CA GLU A 75 -12.99 5.90 -6.64
C GLU A 75 -14.50 6.00 -6.51
N LYS A 76 -15.02 7.17 -6.15
CA LYS A 76 -16.46 7.37 -6.07
C LYS A 76 -17.11 7.33 -7.44
N ALA A 77 -16.38 7.69 -8.48
CA ALA A 77 -16.89 7.62 -9.84
C ALA A 77 -16.74 6.23 -10.43
N ASN A 78 -16.37 5.26 -9.61
CA ASN A 78 -16.19 3.86 -10.02
C ASN A 78 -15.08 3.68 -11.02
N LYS A 79 -14.12 4.57 -11.03
CA LYS A 79 -12.94 4.39 -11.85
C LYS A 79 -11.97 3.48 -11.11
N LYS A 80 -11.18 2.75 -11.87
CA LYS A 80 -10.24 1.82 -11.28
C LYS A 80 -8.95 2.57 -10.94
N VAL A 81 -8.62 2.57 -9.65
CA VAL A 81 -7.43 3.26 -9.16
C VAL A 81 -6.40 2.20 -8.79
N LEU A 82 -5.42 2.03 -9.63
CA LEU A 82 -4.37 1.03 -9.44
C LEU A 82 -3.13 1.73 -8.92
N VAL A 83 -2.53 1.17 -7.89
CA VAL A 83 -1.34 1.77 -7.28
C VAL A 83 -0.29 0.71 -7.00
N SER A 84 0.96 1.13 -6.93
CA SER A 84 1.98 0.32 -6.27
C SER A 84 2.03 0.78 -4.82
N PHE A 85 2.14 -0.17 -3.92
CA PHE A 85 1.99 0.16 -2.51
C PHE A 85 3.05 -0.50 -1.65
N ARG A 86 3.23 0.07 -0.47
CA ARG A 86 3.97 -0.56 0.61
C ARG A 86 3.11 -0.48 1.86
N ILE A 87 2.81 -1.63 2.44
CA ILE A 87 1.98 -1.75 3.63
C ILE A 87 2.83 -2.33 4.74
N GLY A 88 2.74 -1.75 5.91
CA GLY A 88 3.45 -2.25 7.07
C GLY A 88 2.52 -2.86 8.09
N ASP A 89 3.08 -3.59 9.00
CA ASP A 89 2.35 -4.12 10.16
C ASP A 89 1.13 -4.92 9.78
N CYS A 90 1.25 -5.83 8.87
CA CYS A 90 0.10 -6.60 8.42
C CYS A 90 -0.31 -7.61 9.48
N TRP A 91 -1.60 -7.61 9.86
CA TRP A 91 -2.07 -8.55 10.86
C TRP A 91 -3.49 -9.01 10.52
N ALA A 92 -3.88 -10.12 11.12
CA ALA A 92 -5.21 -10.67 10.93
C ALA A 92 -6.12 -10.19 12.05
N ASP A 93 -7.33 -9.83 11.69
CA ASP A 93 -8.32 -9.36 12.65
C ASP A 93 -9.55 -10.23 12.52
N SER A 94 -9.91 -10.93 13.58
CA SER A 94 -11.07 -11.81 13.55
C SER A 94 -12.28 -11.07 14.14
N PHE A 95 -13.44 -11.42 13.62
CA PHE A 95 -14.68 -10.80 14.08
C PHE A 95 -15.84 -11.76 13.85
N THR A 96 -16.99 -11.40 14.41
CA THR A 96 -18.22 -12.13 14.16
C THR A 96 -19.16 -11.19 13.41
N TYR A 97 -19.76 -11.69 12.34
CA TYR A 97 -20.68 -10.88 11.56
C TYR A 97 -21.88 -10.52 12.43
N GLN A 98 -22.20 -9.22 12.47
CA GLN A 98 -23.26 -8.73 13.31
C GLN A 98 -24.60 -8.63 12.59
N SER A 99 -24.59 -8.71 11.26
CA SER A 99 -25.80 -8.56 10.48
C SER A 99 -25.63 -9.23 9.14
N GLY A 100 -26.71 -9.33 8.39
CA GLY A 100 -26.67 -9.89 7.05
C GLY A 100 -26.74 -11.39 7.06
N PRO A 101 -26.59 -12.01 5.87
CA PRO A 101 -26.75 -13.44 5.75
C PRO A 101 -25.78 -14.26 6.57
N LYS A 102 -24.64 -13.69 6.91
CA LYS A 102 -23.64 -14.41 7.68
C LYS A 102 -23.68 -14.08 9.17
N GLN A 103 -24.72 -13.40 9.62
CA GLN A 103 -24.81 -13.01 11.01
C GLN A 103 -24.54 -14.18 11.93
N GLY A 104 -23.71 -13.95 12.94
CA GLY A 104 -23.36 -14.98 13.90
C GLY A 104 -22.23 -15.89 13.51
N THR A 105 -21.71 -15.75 12.28
CA THR A 105 -20.59 -16.58 11.86
C THR A 105 -19.29 -15.82 11.99
N PRO A 106 -18.17 -16.54 12.14
CA PRO A 106 -16.88 -15.87 12.26
C PRO A 106 -16.39 -15.40 10.90
N GLY A 107 -15.61 -14.34 10.94
CA GLY A 107 -14.95 -13.82 9.76
C GLY A 107 -13.58 -13.30 10.14
N ALA A 108 -12.82 -12.93 9.13
CA ALA A 108 -11.48 -12.40 9.35
C ALA A 108 -11.14 -11.46 8.23
N SER A 109 -10.30 -10.48 8.56
CA SER A 109 -9.79 -9.58 7.54
C SER A 109 -8.32 -9.34 7.84
N LEU A 110 -7.57 -9.04 6.79
CA LEU A 110 -6.20 -8.59 6.94
C LEU A 110 -6.23 -7.09 7.12
N LYS A 111 -5.39 -6.61 8.02
CA LYS A 111 -5.27 -5.19 8.30
C LYS A 111 -3.83 -4.78 8.20
N GLY A 112 -3.60 -3.51 7.91
CA GLY A 112 -2.26 -3.01 7.82
C GLY A 112 -2.24 -1.50 7.78
N ARG A 113 -1.07 -0.95 7.55
CA ARG A 113 -0.87 0.48 7.42
C ARG A 113 -0.34 0.77 6.04
N LEU A 114 -1.03 1.62 5.30
CA LEU A 114 -0.55 2.00 3.99
C LEU A 114 0.45 3.12 4.19
N LEU A 115 1.72 2.81 3.91
CA LEU A 115 2.83 3.71 4.21
C LEU A 115 3.31 4.48 2.99
N TYR A 116 3.14 3.93 1.80
CA TYR A 116 3.79 4.51 0.65
C TYR A 116 3.07 4.09 -0.63
N ILE A 117 2.97 5.02 -1.57
CA ILE A 117 2.43 4.77 -2.89
C ILE A 117 3.48 5.21 -3.90
N GLY A 118 3.89 4.31 -4.77
CA GLY A 118 4.93 4.60 -5.74
C GLY A 118 4.40 5.21 -7.02
N TRP A 119 3.24 4.78 -7.46
CA TRP A 119 2.60 5.38 -8.63
C TRP A 119 1.10 5.09 -8.58
N ILE A 120 0.34 5.90 -9.32
CA ILE A 120 -1.11 5.77 -9.38
C ILE A 120 -1.55 5.83 -10.83
N LYS A 121 -2.37 4.86 -11.23
CA LYS A 121 -3.01 4.86 -12.54
C LYS A 121 -4.52 4.84 -12.35
N VAL A 122 -5.21 5.74 -13.03
CA VAL A 122 -6.66 5.78 -12.98
C VAL A 122 -7.17 5.38 -14.35
N ASP A 123 -7.92 4.28 -14.39
CA ASP A 123 -8.44 3.70 -15.64
C ASP A 123 -7.32 3.52 -16.66
N GLY A 124 -6.15 3.08 -16.18
CA GLY A 124 -5.01 2.78 -17.04
C GLY A 124 -4.11 3.95 -17.36
N GLU A 125 -4.47 5.15 -16.92
CA GLU A 125 -3.68 6.34 -17.21
C GLU A 125 -2.88 6.75 -15.99
N THR A 126 -1.58 6.93 -16.15
CA THR A 126 -0.72 7.32 -15.04
C THR A 126 -0.99 8.75 -14.63
N VAL A 127 -1.40 8.96 -13.38
CA VAL A 127 -1.68 10.29 -12.87
C VAL A 127 -0.69 10.71 -11.80
N TYR A 128 0.16 9.80 -11.35
CA TYR A 128 1.16 10.11 -10.35
C TYR A 128 2.29 9.10 -10.44
N GLU A 129 3.50 9.57 -10.27
CA GLU A 129 4.65 8.70 -10.23
C GLU A 129 5.64 9.34 -9.28
N ALA A 130 6.08 8.58 -8.29
CA ALA A 130 7.02 9.09 -7.33
C ALA A 130 8.36 9.35 -8.00
N LYS A 131 8.98 10.47 -7.66
CA LYS A 131 10.27 10.77 -8.22
C LYS A 131 11.35 10.02 -7.48
N PRO A 132 12.36 9.53 -8.17
CA PRO A 132 13.47 8.90 -7.47
C PRO A 132 14.15 9.92 -6.58
N ARG A 133 14.59 9.46 -5.43
CA ARG A 133 15.28 10.34 -4.54
C ARG A 133 16.75 10.34 -4.91
N ASP A 134 17.39 11.47 -4.70
CA ASP A 134 18.78 11.55 -5.00
C ASP A 134 19.57 10.49 -4.30
N ALA A 135 19.25 10.27 -3.12
CA ALA A 135 19.99 9.32 -2.38
C ALA A 135 19.73 7.93 -2.77
N ALA A 136 18.76 7.76 -3.50
CA ALA A 136 18.37 6.45 -3.74
C ALA A 136 19.09 5.82 -4.80
N PRO A 137 19.89 6.33 -5.22
CA PRO A 137 20.46 5.71 -6.25
C PRO A 137 20.84 4.41 -5.91
N ALA A 138 20.95 4.29 -5.48
CA ALA A 138 21.27 3.22 -5.23
C ALA A 138 20.54 2.14 -5.48
N GLU A 139 20.38 2.57 -5.59
CA GLU A 139 19.78 1.91 -5.65
C GLU A 139 19.81 1.28 -6.43
N GLN A 140 20.30 1.61 -6.59
CA GLN A 140 20.17 1.25 -7.17
C GLN A 140 20.65 0.59 -7.72
N GLN A 141 21.16 0.76 -7.43
CA GLN A 141 21.47 0.27 -7.78
C GLN A 141 21.72 -0.61 -8.13
N GLY A 142 21.99 -0.57 -7.83
CA GLY A 142 22.13 -1.20 -8.03
C GLY A 142 22.58 -1.93 -8.69
N THR A 143 22.58 -1.79 -8.58
CA THR A 143 22.75 -2.36 -9.10
C THR A 143 23.26 -2.92 -9.82
N ASP A 144 23.43 -2.58 -9.62
CA ASP A 144 23.72 -3.05 -10.10
C ASP A 144 24.37 -3.68 -10.60
N GLN A 145 24.58 -3.47 -10.26
CA GLN A 145 24.98 -3.90 -10.44
C GLN A 145 25.48 -4.72 -10.98
N GLY A 146 25.53 -4.53 -10.71
CA GLY A 146 25.70 -5.07 -10.96
C GLY A 146 26.31 -5.80 -11.61
N ASN A 147 26.36 -5.65 -11.49
CA ASN A 147 26.64 -6.28 -11.86
C ASN A 147 27.23 -6.88 -12.49
N GLU A 148 27.35 -6.57 -12.22
CA GLU A 148 27.73 -7.07 -12.55
C GLU A 148 28.40 -7.76 -13.09
N GLY A 149 28.47 -7.65 -12.96
CA GLY A 149 28.85 -8.09 -13.14
C GLY A 149 29.65 -8.78 -13.65
N ASP A 150 29.66 -8.59 -13.46
CA ASP A 150 30.14 -9.09 -13.66
C ASP A 150 30.83 -9.73 -14.16
N GLN A 151 30.86 -9.68 -14.09
CA GLN A 151 31.30 -10.12 -14.31
C GLN A 151 31.98 -10.67 -14.80
N SER A 152 32.10 -10.51 -14.69
CA SER A 152 32.62 -10.89 -14.92
C SER A 152 33.26 -11.43 -15.29
N ALA A 153 33.43 -11.40 -15.20
CA ALA A 153 33.93 -11.80 -15.32
C ALA A 153 34.46 -12.36 -15.70
N ALA A 154 34.54 -12.33 -15.63
CA ALA A 154 34.90 -12.72 -15.84
C ALA A 154 35.22 -13.01 -16.13
#